data_a0b70a67a8db1a105229933e4b3de74b
#
_entry.id   a0b70a67a8db1a105229933e4b3de74b
#
_cell.length_a   1.000
_cell.length_b   1.000
_cell.length_c   1.000
_cell.angle_alpha   90.00
_cell.angle_beta   90.00
_cell.angle_gamma   90.00
#
_symmetry.space_group_name_H-M   'P 1'
#
loop_
_entity.id
_entity.type
_entity.pdbx_description
1 polymer ?
#
loop_
_entity_poly.entity_id
_entity_poly.type
_entity_poly.pdbx_seq_one_letter_code
_entity_poly.pdbx_strand_id
1 'polypeptide(L)'
;MARPLDNSGKKLLESFARTSEEIFSLNEFEELLKSGKQIRIKYGVDVTSPFLHIGHAVNLWMMRELQELGHKVIFLIGDFTTQIGDPTGRGDTRPIIPREEIEKNAEEFIRQAKMVLHFDDPNLLEIRKNSEWFSEYSLSDFLKLLAMVTHARLISRDMFQRRIEKQEDIYMHEMIYPILQGYDSYVLGSDLTIIGSDQLFNEMLGRFYQQKLGQKSQVIITTKITPGIDGKAKQSKSLDNYIGLGHSSRDKFGRSMKIPDELIVDYLKIYTTVPMGEISRIEKKISSDPMKWKKFLAREILKRYHNEVDVKNEQEWFENTFSKKITPDDIPVLEVCESQWVAIDLVKKYFNKSKSNSELRRLFEQGAVSFNDRKISAFDEKINVVSEDVIKVGKRTWFKVRVEGK
;
A
#
# COMPACT_ATOMS: atom_id res chain seq x y z
N MET A 1 12.68 29.23 -29.21
CA MET A 1 11.78 29.52 -28.08
C MET A 1 11.19 28.18 -27.60
N ALA A 2 11.29 27.85 -26.31
CA ALA A 2 10.70 26.64 -25.76
C ALA A 2 9.16 26.72 -25.91
N ARG A 3 8.52 25.63 -26.36
CA ARG A 3 7.05 25.57 -26.43
C ARG A 3 6.47 25.76 -25.02
N PRO A 4 5.41 26.56 -24.85
CA PRO A 4 4.73 26.63 -23.56
C PRO A 4 4.14 25.25 -23.22
N LEU A 5 4.03 24.95 -21.92
CA LEU A 5 3.35 23.76 -21.45
C LEU A 5 1.87 23.83 -21.87
N ASP A 6 1.35 22.76 -22.44
CA ASP A 6 -0.04 22.68 -22.85
C ASP A 6 -1.00 22.56 -21.65
N ASN A 7 -2.31 22.60 -21.91
CA ASN A 7 -3.31 22.54 -20.84
C ASN A 7 -3.28 21.18 -20.09
N SER A 8 -2.92 20.09 -20.76
CA SER A 8 -2.82 18.76 -20.17
C SER A 8 -1.65 18.70 -19.18
N GLY A 9 -0.48 19.20 -19.59
CA GLY A 9 0.69 19.26 -18.72
C GLY A 9 0.48 20.18 -17.50
N LYS A 10 -0.26 21.31 -17.67
CA LYS A 10 -0.61 22.17 -16.51
C LYS A 10 -1.51 21.48 -15.51
N LYS A 11 -2.54 20.78 -15.97
CA LYS A 11 -3.44 19.99 -15.11
C LYS A 11 -2.68 18.86 -14.40
N LEU A 12 -1.74 18.22 -15.10
CA LEU A 12 -0.89 17.20 -14.51
C LEU A 12 -0.04 17.76 -13.35
N LEU A 13 0.59 18.93 -13.56
CA LEU A 13 1.38 19.59 -12.51
C LEU A 13 0.51 19.98 -11.31
N GLU A 14 -0.70 20.49 -11.53
CA GLU A 14 -1.67 20.79 -10.48
C GLU A 14 -2.08 19.53 -9.71
N SER A 15 -2.31 18.42 -10.41
CA SER A 15 -2.60 17.12 -9.79
C SER A 15 -1.41 16.64 -8.94
N PHE A 16 -0.21 16.69 -9.50
CA PHE A 16 1.00 16.25 -8.82
C PHE A 16 1.36 17.08 -7.58
N ALA A 17 1.08 18.38 -7.59
CA ALA A 17 1.28 19.25 -6.43
C ALA A 17 0.52 18.78 -5.16
N ARG A 18 -0.56 18.01 -5.32
CA ARG A 18 -1.31 17.43 -4.19
C ARG A 18 -0.53 16.34 -3.47
N THR A 19 0.11 15.48 -4.24
CA THR A 19 0.67 14.19 -3.81
C THR A 19 2.19 14.20 -3.74
N SER A 20 2.87 15.03 -4.54
CA SER A 20 4.32 15.17 -4.47
C SER A 20 4.77 15.93 -3.22
N GLU A 21 5.88 15.48 -2.65
CA GLU A 21 6.64 16.20 -1.63
C GLU A 21 7.63 17.16 -2.30
N GLU A 22 8.42 16.62 -3.25
CA GLU A 22 9.41 17.38 -4.01
C GLU A 22 9.58 16.84 -5.43
N ILE A 23 9.98 17.70 -6.38
CA ILE A 23 10.33 17.34 -7.76
C ILE A 23 11.76 17.80 -8.06
N PHE A 24 12.65 16.85 -8.33
CA PHE A 24 14.08 17.06 -8.66
C PHE A 24 14.31 16.95 -10.17
N SER A 25 14.39 18.01 -10.98
CA SER A 25 13.94 19.39 -10.68
C SER A 25 12.63 19.67 -11.42
N LEU A 26 11.85 20.63 -10.93
CA LEU A 26 10.60 21.04 -11.60
C LEU A 26 10.85 21.53 -13.04
N ASN A 27 11.92 22.30 -13.27
CA ASN A 27 12.27 22.80 -14.59
C ASN A 27 12.59 21.63 -15.57
N GLU A 28 13.37 20.63 -15.12
CA GLU A 28 13.67 19.44 -15.94
C GLU A 28 12.39 18.65 -16.25
N PHE A 29 11.44 18.56 -15.31
CA PHE A 29 10.17 17.90 -15.53
C PHE A 29 9.29 18.64 -16.53
N GLU A 30 9.21 19.97 -16.43
CA GLU A 30 8.49 20.78 -17.43
C GLU A 30 9.11 20.66 -18.82
N GLU A 31 10.45 20.67 -18.93
CA GLU A 31 11.13 20.45 -20.21
C GLU A 31 10.82 19.06 -20.78
N LEU A 32 10.78 18.05 -19.92
CA LEU A 32 10.45 16.68 -20.30
C LEU A 32 9.03 16.61 -20.88
N LEU A 33 8.05 17.20 -20.22
CA LEU A 33 6.66 17.30 -20.71
C LEU A 33 6.56 18.08 -22.03
N LYS A 34 7.32 19.18 -22.18
CA LYS A 34 7.34 20.02 -23.39
C LYS A 34 8.04 19.34 -24.58
N SER A 35 8.84 18.28 -24.33
CA SER A 35 9.62 17.61 -25.37
C SER A 35 8.79 16.91 -26.42
N GLY A 36 7.55 16.55 -26.10
CA GLY A 36 6.66 15.75 -26.94
C GLY A 36 7.11 14.29 -27.14
N LYS A 37 8.17 13.86 -26.44
CA LYS A 37 8.63 12.46 -26.45
C LYS A 37 7.83 11.64 -25.46
N GLN A 38 7.67 10.35 -25.75
CA GLN A 38 7.16 9.42 -24.80
C GLN A 38 8.14 9.28 -23.61
N ILE A 39 7.71 9.65 -22.42
CA ILE A 39 8.49 9.56 -21.20
C ILE A 39 8.54 8.11 -20.73
N ARG A 40 9.73 7.62 -20.40
CA ARG A 40 9.97 6.31 -19.80
C ARG A 40 10.02 6.44 -18.28
N ILE A 41 9.01 5.93 -17.61
CA ILE A 41 8.79 6.11 -16.16
C ILE A 41 9.18 4.82 -15.45
N LYS A 42 10.25 4.83 -14.66
CA LYS A 42 10.67 3.68 -13.87
C LYS A 42 9.83 3.58 -12.60
N TYR A 43 9.33 2.39 -12.32
CA TYR A 43 8.77 1.99 -11.04
C TYR A 43 9.36 0.66 -10.61
N GLY A 44 10.35 0.69 -9.70
CA GLY A 44 11.01 -0.48 -9.16
C GLY A 44 10.37 -0.95 -7.86
N VAL A 45 10.19 -2.25 -7.71
CA VAL A 45 9.65 -2.87 -6.49
C VAL A 45 10.45 -4.12 -6.12
N ASP A 46 10.88 -4.18 -4.88
CA ASP A 46 11.34 -5.41 -4.25
C ASP A 46 10.15 -6.21 -3.75
N VAL A 47 10.01 -7.42 -4.24
CA VAL A 47 8.86 -8.29 -3.99
C VAL A 47 9.02 -9.13 -2.71
N THR A 48 9.42 -8.48 -1.63
CA THR A 48 9.63 -9.11 -0.31
C THR A 48 8.32 -9.54 0.37
N SER A 49 7.18 -9.05 -0.09
CA SER A 49 5.85 -9.46 0.36
C SER A 49 4.81 -9.15 -0.72
N PRO A 50 3.72 -9.92 -0.83
CA PRO A 50 2.77 -9.79 -1.93
C PRO A 50 1.73 -8.68 -1.75
N PHE A 51 2.01 -7.63 -0.96
CA PHE A 51 0.96 -6.69 -0.56
C PHE A 51 1.28 -5.24 -0.95
N LEU A 52 0.36 -4.66 -1.72
CA LEU A 52 0.30 -3.23 -1.95
C LEU A 52 -0.77 -2.59 -1.04
N HIS A 53 -0.49 -1.38 -0.58
CA HIS A 53 -1.47 -0.55 0.14
C HIS A 53 -1.64 0.80 -0.55
N ILE A 54 -2.64 1.58 -0.13
CA ILE A 54 -2.97 2.86 -0.76
C ILE A 54 -1.80 3.84 -0.79
N GLY A 55 -0.84 3.75 0.16
CA GLY A 55 0.39 4.54 0.13
C GLY A 55 1.25 4.26 -1.11
N HIS A 56 1.41 2.99 -1.50
CA HIS A 56 2.07 2.63 -2.77
C HIS A 56 1.25 3.06 -3.99
N ALA A 57 -0.08 3.00 -3.86
CA ALA A 57 -0.97 3.35 -4.96
C ALA A 57 -0.92 4.83 -5.33
N VAL A 58 -0.45 5.73 -4.46
CA VAL A 58 -0.22 7.15 -4.82
C VAL A 58 0.72 7.24 -6.02
N ASN A 59 1.86 6.56 -5.97
CA ASN A 59 2.82 6.54 -7.07
C ASN A 59 2.18 5.95 -8.34
N LEU A 60 1.44 4.84 -8.20
CA LEU A 60 0.78 4.20 -9.33
C LEU A 60 -0.28 5.09 -9.97
N TRP A 61 -1.07 5.83 -9.19
CA TRP A 61 -2.06 6.76 -9.72
C TRP A 61 -1.42 7.94 -10.45
N MET A 62 -0.31 8.48 -9.95
CA MET A 62 0.44 9.51 -10.68
C MET A 62 1.00 8.98 -12.01
N MET A 63 1.50 7.74 -12.01
CA MET A 63 1.95 7.07 -13.25
C MET A 63 0.79 6.78 -14.20
N ARG A 64 -0.39 6.45 -13.67
CA ARG A 64 -1.61 6.29 -14.46
C ARG A 64 -2.00 7.57 -15.22
N GLU A 65 -1.94 8.72 -14.56
CA GLU A 65 -2.18 10.01 -15.20
C GLU A 65 -1.20 10.27 -16.34
N LEU A 66 0.06 9.85 -16.20
CA LEU A 66 1.06 9.91 -17.26
C LEU A 66 0.78 8.91 -18.39
N GLN A 67 0.30 7.70 -18.08
CA GLN A 67 -0.14 6.74 -19.12
C GLN A 67 -1.30 7.29 -19.94
N GLU A 68 -2.24 8.00 -19.33
CA GLU A 68 -3.36 8.66 -20.02
C GLU A 68 -2.91 9.77 -20.98
N LEU A 69 -1.69 10.30 -20.77
CA LEU A 69 -1.01 11.22 -21.70
C LEU A 69 -0.12 10.51 -22.73
N GLY A 70 -0.13 9.16 -22.77
CA GLY A 70 0.62 8.36 -23.73
C GLY A 70 2.05 8.03 -23.31
N HIS A 71 2.43 8.24 -22.06
CA HIS A 71 3.75 7.91 -21.52
C HIS A 71 3.83 6.45 -21.05
N LYS A 72 5.04 5.88 -21.02
CA LYS A 72 5.28 4.46 -20.75
C LYS A 72 5.81 4.23 -19.34
N VAL A 73 5.12 3.39 -18.56
CA VAL A 73 5.62 2.88 -17.29
C VAL A 73 6.47 1.63 -17.52
N ILE A 74 7.65 1.61 -16.94
CA ILE A 74 8.52 0.43 -16.84
C ILE A 74 8.35 -0.12 -15.43
N PHE A 75 7.58 -1.19 -15.33
CA PHE A 75 7.33 -1.89 -14.07
C PHE A 75 8.47 -2.87 -13.81
N LEU A 76 9.44 -2.44 -12.99
CA LEU A 76 10.65 -3.20 -12.70
C LEU A 76 10.43 -4.08 -11.47
N ILE A 77 10.50 -5.38 -11.66
CA ILE A 77 10.57 -6.35 -10.57
C ILE A 77 12.04 -6.50 -10.15
N GLY A 78 12.33 -6.12 -8.92
CA GLY A 78 13.65 -6.27 -8.31
C GLY A 78 13.89 -7.71 -7.83
N ASP A 79 13.80 -8.69 -8.69
CA ASP A 79 13.95 -10.11 -8.32
C ASP A 79 15.41 -10.45 -7.91
N PHE A 80 16.39 -9.76 -8.47
CA PHE A 80 17.78 -9.87 -8.04
C PHE A 80 18.01 -9.08 -6.73
N THR A 81 17.55 -7.83 -6.66
CA THR A 81 17.74 -6.96 -5.50
C THR A 81 16.94 -7.42 -4.27
N THR A 82 15.80 -8.08 -4.46
CA THR A 82 15.03 -8.70 -3.35
C THR A 82 15.86 -9.70 -2.55
N GLN A 83 16.81 -10.41 -3.18
CA GLN A 83 17.69 -11.37 -2.51
C GLN A 83 18.72 -10.67 -1.59
N ILE A 84 19.08 -9.43 -1.91
CA ILE A 84 20.00 -8.58 -1.13
C ILE A 84 19.20 -7.85 -0.03
N GLY A 85 18.08 -7.26 -0.41
CA GLY A 85 17.16 -6.51 0.44
C GLY A 85 17.57 -5.06 0.65
N ASP A 86 16.59 -4.15 0.53
CA ASP A 86 16.77 -2.72 0.81
C ASP A 86 17.05 -2.51 2.31
N PRO A 87 18.17 -1.86 2.68
CA PRO A 87 18.51 -1.55 4.06
C PRO A 87 17.61 -0.47 4.67
N THR A 88 16.80 0.24 3.88
CA THR A 88 16.00 1.38 4.33
C THR A 88 15.05 1.03 5.48
N GLY A 89 15.22 1.73 6.61
CA GLY A 89 14.29 1.67 7.76
C GLY A 89 14.39 0.42 8.62
N ARG A 90 15.48 -0.36 8.53
CA ARG A 90 15.72 -1.55 9.35
C ARG A 90 17.13 -1.58 9.93
N GLY A 91 17.28 -2.20 11.11
CA GLY A 91 18.56 -2.48 11.76
C GLY A 91 19.08 -3.89 11.53
N ASP A 92 18.22 -4.82 11.08
CA ASP A 92 18.57 -6.25 10.93
C ASP A 92 18.65 -6.67 9.46
N THR A 93 19.51 -7.66 9.17
CA THR A 93 19.61 -8.29 7.85
C THR A 93 18.31 -9.01 7.48
N ARG A 94 17.90 -8.90 6.22
CA ARG A 94 16.72 -9.62 5.73
C ARG A 94 17.03 -11.12 5.57
N PRO A 95 16.09 -12.01 5.92
CA PRO A 95 16.20 -13.41 5.54
C PRO A 95 16.18 -13.52 4.00
N ILE A 96 16.98 -14.46 3.49
CA ILE A 96 17.00 -14.77 2.06
C ILE A 96 15.63 -15.37 1.68
N ILE A 97 14.98 -14.78 0.72
CA ILE A 97 13.68 -15.25 0.22
C ILE A 97 13.93 -16.23 -0.94
N PRO A 98 13.32 -17.43 -0.94
CA PRO A 98 13.44 -18.38 -2.04
C PRO A 98 12.92 -17.79 -3.36
N ARG A 99 13.54 -18.18 -4.49
CA ARG A 99 13.17 -17.67 -5.82
C ARG A 99 11.70 -17.91 -6.16
N GLU A 100 11.16 -19.06 -5.81
CA GLU A 100 9.74 -19.40 -6.03
C GLU A 100 8.79 -18.44 -5.27
N GLU A 101 9.18 -18.03 -4.07
CA GLU A 101 8.41 -17.05 -3.29
C GLU A 101 8.50 -15.65 -3.90
N ILE A 102 9.68 -15.27 -4.43
CA ILE A 102 9.88 -14.00 -5.17
C ILE A 102 8.97 -13.97 -6.40
N GLU A 103 8.91 -15.04 -7.18
CA GLU A 103 8.07 -15.15 -8.37
C GLU A 103 6.58 -15.04 -8.02
N LYS A 104 6.13 -15.76 -7.00
CA LYS A 104 4.74 -15.69 -6.50
C LYS A 104 4.37 -14.30 -6.00
N ASN A 105 5.27 -13.66 -5.25
CA ASN A 105 5.06 -12.30 -4.77
C ASN A 105 4.97 -11.30 -5.94
N ALA A 106 5.80 -11.47 -6.99
CA ALA A 106 5.79 -10.63 -8.17
C ALA A 106 4.45 -10.72 -8.94
N GLU A 107 3.92 -11.93 -9.11
CA GLU A 107 2.60 -12.14 -9.73
C GLU A 107 1.49 -11.42 -8.97
N GLU A 108 1.51 -11.53 -7.65
CA GLU A 108 0.51 -10.87 -6.80
C GLU A 108 0.65 -9.34 -6.81
N PHE A 109 1.88 -8.80 -6.85
CA PHE A 109 2.14 -7.37 -7.04
C PHE A 109 1.55 -6.86 -8.36
N ILE A 110 1.84 -7.57 -9.46
CA ILE A 110 1.30 -7.25 -10.78
C ILE A 110 -0.23 -7.28 -10.75
N ARG A 111 -0.84 -8.31 -10.15
CA ARG A 111 -2.29 -8.43 -10.02
C ARG A 111 -2.91 -7.23 -9.30
N GLN A 112 -2.28 -6.74 -8.23
CA GLN A 112 -2.75 -5.57 -7.52
C GLN A 112 -2.46 -4.27 -8.27
N ALA A 113 -1.31 -4.14 -8.92
CA ALA A 113 -0.97 -2.95 -9.72
C ALA A 113 -1.90 -2.77 -10.94
N LYS A 114 -2.42 -3.87 -11.50
CA LYS A 114 -3.46 -3.86 -12.57
C LYS A 114 -4.77 -3.18 -12.15
N MET A 115 -5.03 -3.02 -10.87
CA MET A 115 -6.18 -2.24 -10.38
C MET A 115 -6.02 -0.75 -10.64
N VAL A 116 -4.81 -0.29 -10.93
CA VAL A 116 -4.49 1.13 -11.12
C VAL A 116 -3.90 1.40 -12.50
N LEU A 117 -2.86 0.67 -12.90
CA LEU A 117 -2.12 0.91 -14.15
C LEU A 117 -2.76 0.18 -15.34
N HIS A 118 -2.58 0.74 -16.53
CA HIS A 118 -2.86 0.07 -17.80
C HIS A 118 -1.76 -0.94 -18.13
N PHE A 119 -2.05 -2.23 -17.96
CA PHE A 119 -1.13 -3.32 -18.28
C PHE A 119 -1.34 -3.92 -19.68
N ASP A 120 -2.52 -3.71 -20.26
CA ASP A 120 -2.94 -4.41 -21.48
C ASP A 120 -2.39 -3.76 -22.77
N ASP A 121 -1.81 -2.54 -22.67
CA ASP A 121 -1.18 -1.84 -23.80
C ASP A 121 0.35 -1.84 -23.64
N PRO A 122 1.08 -2.57 -24.51
CA PRO A 122 2.55 -2.61 -24.48
C PRO A 122 3.21 -1.27 -24.84
N ASN A 123 2.47 -0.32 -25.41
CA ASN A 123 2.97 1.03 -25.62
C ASN A 123 2.99 1.84 -24.32
N LEU A 124 2.13 1.50 -23.36
CA LEU A 124 1.96 2.23 -22.10
C LEU A 124 2.63 1.54 -20.91
N LEU A 125 2.94 0.23 -21.01
CA LEU A 125 3.57 -0.51 -19.94
C LEU A 125 4.53 -1.58 -20.45
N GLU A 126 5.66 -1.70 -19.77
CA GLU A 126 6.68 -2.73 -19.96
C GLU A 126 7.04 -3.33 -18.61
N ILE A 127 7.02 -4.66 -18.51
CA ILE A 127 7.49 -5.37 -17.30
C ILE A 127 8.92 -5.81 -17.53
N ARG A 128 9.82 -5.51 -16.59
CA ARG A 128 11.23 -5.90 -16.62
C ARG A 128 11.62 -6.53 -15.29
N LYS A 129 12.64 -7.36 -15.30
CA LYS A 129 13.28 -7.93 -14.11
C LYS A 129 14.75 -7.49 -14.07
N ASN A 130 15.25 -7.09 -12.91
CA ASN A 130 16.66 -6.66 -12.84
C ASN A 130 17.65 -7.85 -12.86
N SER A 131 17.19 -9.09 -12.68
CA SER A 131 17.99 -10.28 -13.01
C SER A 131 18.38 -10.35 -14.49
N GLU A 132 17.66 -9.71 -15.42
CA GLU A 132 17.97 -9.70 -16.85
C GLU A 132 19.37 -9.14 -17.16
N TRP A 133 19.86 -8.23 -16.34
CA TRP A 133 21.22 -7.69 -16.50
C TRP A 133 22.16 -8.10 -15.37
N PHE A 134 21.72 -8.17 -14.12
CA PHE A 134 22.63 -8.50 -13.02
C PHE A 134 23.06 -9.97 -13.02
N SER A 135 22.26 -10.90 -13.51
CA SER A 135 22.66 -12.32 -13.60
C SER A 135 23.77 -12.57 -14.63
N GLU A 136 23.87 -11.69 -15.64
CA GLU A 136 24.89 -11.78 -16.68
C GLU A 136 26.19 -11.03 -16.34
N TYR A 137 26.20 -10.28 -15.23
CA TYR A 137 27.36 -9.49 -14.82
C TYR A 137 28.52 -10.38 -14.39
N SER A 138 29.68 -10.20 -15.05
CA SER A 138 30.91 -10.74 -14.53
C SER A 138 31.36 -9.98 -13.27
N LEU A 139 32.18 -10.62 -12.44
CA LEU A 139 32.80 -9.95 -11.30
C LEU A 139 33.58 -8.69 -11.74
N SER A 140 34.25 -8.75 -12.92
CA SER A 140 34.98 -7.60 -13.48
C SER A 140 34.04 -6.43 -13.78
N ASP A 141 32.86 -6.68 -14.34
CA ASP A 141 31.89 -5.62 -14.68
C ASP A 141 31.28 -5.02 -13.42
N PHE A 142 31.02 -5.85 -12.43
CA PHE A 142 30.57 -5.41 -11.13
C PHE A 142 31.61 -4.51 -10.43
N LEU A 143 32.89 -4.88 -10.47
CA LEU A 143 33.96 -4.05 -9.91
C LEU A 143 34.09 -2.70 -10.65
N LYS A 144 33.89 -2.66 -11.99
CA LYS A 144 33.85 -1.40 -12.75
C LYS A 144 32.68 -0.51 -12.29
N LEU A 145 31.51 -1.11 -12.02
CA LEU A 145 30.36 -0.38 -11.49
C LEU A 145 30.66 0.22 -10.12
N LEU A 146 31.26 -0.55 -9.21
CA LEU A 146 31.66 -0.08 -7.88
C LEU A 146 32.72 1.03 -7.95
N ALA A 147 33.66 0.95 -8.89
CA ALA A 147 34.74 1.95 -9.05
C ALA A 147 34.22 3.35 -9.43
N MET A 148 32.98 3.49 -9.89
CA MET A 148 32.40 4.79 -10.23
C MET A 148 31.94 5.59 -9.01
N VAL A 149 31.65 4.94 -7.88
CA VAL A 149 31.10 5.56 -6.66
C VAL A 149 32.08 5.44 -5.51
N THR A 150 32.21 6.49 -4.69
CA THR A 150 33.10 6.47 -3.53
C THR A 150 32.39 5.96 -2.29
N HIS A 151 33.13 5.30 -1.40
CA HIS A 151 32.66 4.93 -0.06
C HIS A 151 32.07 6.12 0.69
N ALA A 152 32.76 7.29 0.68
CA ALA A 152 32.29 8.50 1.34
C ALA A 152 30.88 8.91 0.90
N ARG A 153 30.54 8.75 -0.40
CA ARG A 153 29.21 9.05 -0.92
C ARG A 153 28.16 8.08 -0.39
N LEU A 154 28.47 6.79 -0.30
CA LEU A 154 27.50 5.79 0.18
C LEU A 154 27.26 5.95 1.67
N ILE A 155 28.35 6.12 2.46
CA ILE A 155 28.25 6.22 3.91
C ILE A 155 27.61 7.53 4.37
N SER A 156 27.53 8.57 3.53
CA SER A 156 26.87 9.85 3.86
C SER A 156 25.35 9.73 3.98
N ARG A 157 24.76 8.58 3.66
CA ARG A 157 23.32 8.34 3.86
C ARG A 157 22.96 8.41 5.34
N ASP A 158 21.95 9.19 5.70
CA ASP A 158 21.54 9.45 7.10
C ASP A 158 21.41 8.19 7.95
N MET A 159 20.83 7.11 7.37
CA MET A 159 20.66 5.86 8.10
C MET A 159 21.99 5.21 8.46
N PHE A 160 23.01 5.29 7.60
CA PHE A 160 24.34 4.78 7.90
C PHE A 160 25.04 5.66 8.92
N GLN A 161 24.90 6.99 8.81
CA GLN A 161 25.48 7.90 9.80
C GLN A 161 24.92 7.64 11.21
N ARG A 162 23.60 7.46 11.33
CA ARG A 162 22.97 7.11 12.62
C ARG A 162 23.45 5.78 13.20
N ARG A 163 23.73 4.78 12.34
CA ARG A 163 24.28 3.48 12.78
C ARG A 163 25.73 3.62 13.24
N ILE A 164 26.54 4.41 12.54
CA ILE A 164 27.92 4.72 12.96
C ILE A 164 27.92 5.41 14.33
N GLU A 165 27.05 6.42 14.53
CA GLU A 165 26.92 7.12 15.81
C GLU A 165 26.54 6.18 16.96
N LYS A 166 25.74 5.15 16.66
CA LYS A 166 25.29 4.13 17.62
C LYS A 166 26.24 2.94 17.74
N GLN A 167 27.32 2.93 16.99
CA GLN A 167 28.27 1.79 16.89
C GLN A 167 27.59 0.48 16.45
N GLU A 168 26.59 0.57 15.58
CA GLU A 168 25.89 -0.56 14.96
C GLU A 168 26.61 -0.99 13.67
N ASP A 169 26.62 -2.29 13.38
CA ASP A 169 27.26 -2.83 12.18
C ASP A 169 26.57 -2.39 10.89
N ILE A 170 27.34 -2.12 9.84
CA ILE A 170 26.88 -1.88 8.49
C ILE A 170 27.48 -2.96 7.59
N TYR A 171 26.64 -3.80 7.01
CA TYR A 171 27.09 -4.88 6.16
C TYR A 171 27.35 -4.40 4.73
N MET A 172 28.34 -4.99 4.04
CA MET A 172 28.75 -4.58 2.70
C MET A 172 27.62 -4.67 1.68
N HIS A 173 26.76 -5.68 1.75
CA HIS A 173 25.63 -5.82 0.82
C HIS A 173 24.61 -4.68 0.95
N GLU A 174 24.47 -4.08 2.13
CA GLU A 174 23.59 -2.91 2.36
C GLU A 174 24.12 -1.66 1.65
N MET A 175 25.44 -1.53 1.52
CA MET A 175 26.09 -0.46 0.76
C MET A 175 26.00 -0.67 -0.75
N ILE A 176 25.93 -1.94 -1.18
CA ILE A 176 25.81 -2.32 -2.60
C ILE A 176 24.38 -2.10 -3.12
N TYR A 177 23.36 -2.33 -2.31
CA TYR A 177 21.96 -2.22 -2.72
C TYR A 177 21.62 -0.89 -3.44
N PRO A 178 21.95 0.30 -2.90
CA PRO A 178 21.69 1.58 -3.58
C PRO A 178 22.39 1.71 -4.95
N ILE A 179 23.54 1.06 -5.11
CA ILE A 179 24.30 1.04 -6.37
C ILE A 179 23.49 0.28 -7.43
N LEU A 180 22.97 -0.89 -7.09
CA LEU A 180 22.18 -1.71 -8.01
C LEU A 180 20.90 -0.99 -8.41
N GLN A 181 20.14 -0.46 -7.46
CA GLN A 181 18.93 0.31 -7.75
C GLN A 181 19.21 1.56 -8.62
N GLY A 182 20.34 2.23 -8.35
CA GLY A 182 20.76 3.37 -9.16
C GLY A 182 21.12 2.95 -10.59
N TYR A 183 21.80 1.83 -10.76
CA TYR A 183 22.17 1.32 -12.07
C TYR A 183 20.97 0.86 -12.91
N ASP A 184 19.93 0.35 -12.29
CA ASP A 184 18.64 0.04 -12.95
C ASP A 184 18.13 1.23 -13.77
N SER A 185 18.27 2.46 -13.27
CA SER A 185 17.82 3.67 -13.98
C SER A 185 18.58 3.90 -15.29
N TYR A 186 19.89 3.60 -15.29
CA TYR A 186 20.72 3.67 -16.48
C TYR A 186 20.34 2.59 -17.50
N VAL A 187 20.24 1.33 -17.06
CA VAL A 187 19.91 0.20 -17.96
C VAL A 187 18.54 0.40 -18.61
N LEU A 188 17.57 0.89 -17.87
CA LEU A 188 16.22 1.13 -18.35
C LEU A 188 16.11 2.41 -19.20
N GLY A 189 17.12 3.27 -19.22
CA GLY A 189 17.01 4.58 -19.86
C GLY A 189 15.84 5.39 -19.31
N SER A 190 15.72 5.40 -17.98
CA SER A 190 14.60 6.06 -17.29
C SER A 190 14.68 7.58 -17.43
N ASP A 191 13.57 8.21 -17.87
CA ASP A 191 13.44 9.68 -17.92
C ASP A 191 12.84 10.23 -16.61
N LEU A 192 12.06 9.43 -15.90
CA LEU A 192 11.31 9.82 -14.71
C LEU A 192 11.17 8.63 -13.75
N THR A 193 11.25 8.91 -12.45
CA THR A 193 10.84 7.95 -11.41
C THR A 193 9.96 8.66 -10.37
N ILE A 194 8.95 7.95 -9.83
CA ILE A 194 8.05 8.43 -8.78
C ILE A 194 8.15 7.48 -7.60
N ILE A 195 8.59 7.98 -6.45
CA ILE A 195 9.00 7.18 -5.30
C ILE A 195 8.54 7.78 -3.96
N GLY A 196 8.58 7.00 -2.89
CA GLY A 196 8.57 7.56 -1.54
C GLY A 196 9.87 8.30 -1.23
N SER A 197 9.83 9.33 -0.40
CA SER A 197 11.00 10.16 -0.06
C SER A 197 12.13 9.35 0.59
N ASP A 198 11.83 8.21 1.22
CA ASP A 198 12.81 7.29 1.78
C ASP A 198 13.72 6.61 0.73
N GLN A 199 13.35 6.65 -0.56
CA GLN A 199 14.12 6.11 -1.68
C GLN A 199 14.96 7.15 -2.44
N LEU A 200 14.89 8.42 -2.04
CA LEU A 200 15.54 9.53 -2.75
C LEU A 200 17.05 9.31 -2.95
N PHE A 201 17.75 8.85 -1.91
CA PHE A 201 19.18 8.60 -1.99
C PHE A 201 19.55 7.60 -3.09
N ASN A 202 18.79 6.50 -3.19
CA ASN A 202 19.02 5.46 -4.19
C ASN A 202 18.78 5.99 -5.61
N GLU A 203 17.74 6.79 -5.81
CA GLU A 203 17.40 7.37 -7.13
C GLU A 203 18.37 8.50 -7.52
N MET A 204 18.95 9.21 -6.56
CA MET A 204 20.04 10.16 -6.84
C MET A 204 21.31 9.45 -7.36
N LEU A 205 21.57 8.21 -6.94
CA LEU A 205 22.59 7.36 -7.57
C LEU A 205 22.21 6.98 -9.00
N GLY A 206 20.92 6.82 -9.28
CA GLY A 206 20.43 6.64 -10.67
C GLY A 206 20.82 7.81 -11.58
N ARG A 207 20.53 9.04 -11.15
CA ARG A 207 20.97 10.25 -11.86
C ARG A 207 22.48 10.30 -12.04
N PHE A 208 23.23 9.91 -11.00
CA PHE A 208 24.69 9.86 -11.03
C PHE A 208 25.20 8.87 -12.09
N TYR A 209 24.68 7.63 -12.12
CA TYR A 209 25.10 6.63 -13.12
C TYR A 209 24.74 7.04 -14.54
N GLN A 210 23.54 7.56 -14.75
CA GLN A 210 23.12 8.08 -16.04
C GLN A 210 24.08 9.16 -16.54
N GLN A 211 24.40 10.13 -15.71
CA GLN A 211 25.33 11.22 -16.06
C GLN A 211 26.75 10.70 -16.35
N LYS A 212 27.26 9.80 -15.51
CA LYS A 212 28.59 9.21 -15.67
C LYS A 212 28.73 8.40 -16.95
N LEU A 213 27.65 7.75 -17.35
CA LEU A 213 27.59 6.88 -18.53
C LEU A 213 26.99 7.57 -19.78
N GLY A 214 26.89 8.91 -19.75
CA GLY A 214 26.55 9.73 -20.93
C GLY A 214 25.06 9.79 -21.26
N GLN A 215 24.16 9.44 -20.33
CA GLN A 215 22.72 9.62 -20.48
C GLN A 215 22.25 10.92 -19.81
N LYS A 216 21.09 11.44 -20.27
CA LYS A 216 20.37 12.49 -19.53
C LYS A 216 19.86 11.94 -18.21
N SER A 217 20.07 12.68 -17.13
CA SER A 217 19.59 12.27 -15.80
C SER A 217 18.08 12.28 -15.73
N GLN A 218 17.49 11.25 -15.11
CA GLN A 218 16.06 11.15 -14.86
C GLN A 218 15.56 12.25 -13.91
N VAL A 219 14.32 12.66 -14.07
CA VAL A 219 13.60 13.44 -13.04
C VAL A 219 13.19 12.50 -11.91
N ILE A 220 13.26 12.98 -10.67
CA ILE A 220 12.77 12.24 -9.50
C ILE A 220 11.63 13.02 -8.88
N ILE A 221 10.49 12.36 -8.66
CA ILE A 221 9.37 12.91 -7.92
C ILE A 221 9.22 12.09 -6.64
N THR A 222 9.33 12.74 -5.49
CA THR A 222 9.03 12.12 -4.20
C THR A 222 7.59 12.38 -3.81
N THR A 223 6.94 11.38 -3.22
CA THR A 223 5.54 11.48 -2.79
C THR A 223 5.43 11.59 -1.27
N LYS A 224 4.41 12.31 -0.83
CA LYS A 224 4.09 12.49 0.58
C LYS A 224 3.78 11.16 1.24
N ILE A 225 4.38 10.93 2.39
CA ILE A 225 4.11 9.76 3.23
C ILE A 225 3.12 10.18 4.32
N THR A 226 2.01 9.44 4.44
CA THR A 226 1.03 9.66 5.51
C THR A 226 1.19 8.63 6.62
N PRO A 227 0.80 8.96 7.86
CA PRO A 227 0.58 7.98 8.89
C PRO A 227 -0.42 6.92 8.45
N GLY A 228 -0.36 5.74 9.04
CA GLY A 228 -1.36 4.70 8.88
C GLY A 228 -2.70 5.05 9.52
N ILE A 229 -3.66 4.13 9.44
CA ILE A 229 -5.00 4.30 9.99
C ILE A 229 -5.03 4.39 11.53
N ASP A 230 -3.91 4.19 12.19
CA ASP A 230 -3.70 4.38 13.63
C ASP A 230 -3.21 5.81 14.00
N GLY A 231 -2.88 6.61 12.99
CA GLY A 231 -2.39 7.98 13.14
C GLY A 231 -0.95 8.09 13.67
N LYS A 232 -0.19 7.02 13.69
CA LYS A 232 1.14 6.97 14.32
C LYS A 232 2.24 6.73 13.30
N ALA A 233 2.59 5.48 13.07
CA ALA A 233 3.64 5.11 12.12
C ALA A 233 3.11 5.13 10.68
N LYS A 234 4.03 5.16 9.68
CA LYS A 234 3.66 4.96 8.27
C LYS A 234 2.90 3.65 8.07
N GLN A 235 2.08 3.57 7.03
CA GLN A 235 1.33 2.36 6.70
C GLN A 235 2.26 1.14 6.58
N SER A 236 1.95 0.07 7.29
CA SER A 236 2.75 -1.15 7.32
C SER A 236 1.88 -2.38 7.59
N LYS A 237 2.20 -3.50 6.91
CA LYS A 237 1.55 -4.79 7.17
C LYS A 237 1.83 -5.31 8.57
N SER A 238 3.07 -5.19 9.05
CA SER A 238 3.47 -5.68 10.39
C SER A 238 2.72 -4.99 11.53
N LEU A 239 2.26 -3.76 11.30
CA LEU A 239 1.47 -2.98 12.27
C LEU A 239 -0.04 -3.11 12.06
N ASP A 240 -0.50 -3.79 11.02
CA ASP A 240 -1.92 -3.86 10.60
C ASP A 240 -2.62 -2.47 10.51
N ASN A 241 -1.84 -1.40 10.24
CA ASN A 241 -2.30 -0.02 10.20
C ASN A 241 -2.46 0.53 8.77
N TYR A 242 -2.76 -0.32 7.79
CA TYR A 242 -2.81 0.02 6.36
C TYR A 242 -4.16 -0.32 5.71
N ILE A 243 -4.42 0.29 4.55
CA ILE A 243 -5.53 -0.07 3.65
C ILE A 243 -4.92 -0.75 2.44
N GLY A 244 -5.09 -2.07 2.30
CA GLY A 244 -4.53 -2.87 1.20
C GLY A 244 -5.33 -2.73 -0.10
N LEU A 245 -4.64 -2.75 -1.25
CA LEU A 245 -5.32 -2.80 -2.55
C LEU A 245 -6.13 -4.09 -2.71
N GLY A 246 -5.59 -5.20 -2.23
CA GLY A 246 -6.27 -6.50 -2.25
C GLY A 246 -7.37 -6.69 -1.19
N HIS A 247 -7.60 -5.73 -0.30
CA HIS A 247 -8.71 -5.82 0.66
C HIS A 247 -10.06 -5.74 -0.06
N SER A 248 -11.08 -6.39 0.50
CA SER A 248 -12.47 -6.25 0.04
C SER A 248 -12.97 -4.80 0.16
N SER A 249 -14.03 -4.45 -0.55
CA SER A 249 -14.71 -3.16 -0.40
C SER A 249 -15.09 -2.90 1.06
N ARG A 250 -15.64 -3.91 1.74
CA ARG A 250 -16.02 -3.87 3.16
C ARG A 250 -14.83 -3.59 4.08
N ASP A 251 -13.73 -4.29 3.89
CA ASP A 251 -12.52 -4.08 4.70
C ASP A 251 -11.92 -2.69 4.46
N LYS A 252 -11.85 -2.25 3.18
CA LYS A 252 -11.37 -0.91 2.86
C LYS A 252 -12.23 0.17 3.53
N PHE A 253 -13.58 0.04 3.47
CA PHE A 253 -14.49 0.96 4.12
C PHE A 253 -14.27 0.97 5.65
N GLY A 254 -14.30 -0.19 6.27
CA GLY A 254 -14.12 -0.33 7.72
C GLY A 254 -12.75 0.15 8.23
N ARG A 255 -11.69 -0.03 7.43
CA ARG A 255 -10.36 0.49 7.75
C ARG A 255 -10.31 2.01 7.57
N SER A 256 -10.94 2.56 6.54
CA SER A 256 -11.04 4.01 6.34
C SER A 256 -11.79 4.68 7.50
N MET A 257 -12.79 4.04 8.08
CA MET A 257 -13.51 4.55 9.25
C MET A 257 -12.68 4.57 10.55
N LYS A 258 -11.50 3.92 10.58
CA LYS A 258 -10.57 3.98 11.73
C LYS A 258 -9.61 5.17 11.68
N ILE A 259 -9.47 5.81 10.52
CA ILE A 259 -8.56 6.95 10.34
C ILE A 259 -8.91 8.04 11.36
N PRO A 260 -7.94 8.58 12.13
CA PRO A 260 -8.16 9.70 13.04
C PRO A 260 -8.76 10.93 12.35
N ASP A 261 -9.55 11.69 13.05
CA ASP A 261 -10.29 12.84 12.47
C ASP A 261 -9.35 13.90 11.93
N GLU A 262 -8.22 14.13 12.60
CA GLU A 262 -7.15 15.04 12.19
C GLU A 262 -6.48 14.69 10.86
N LEU A 263 -6.55 13.42 10.44
CA LEU A 263 -5.96 12.96 9.17
C LEU A 263 -6.95 12.96 7.98
N ILE A 264 -8.22 13.27 8.21
CA ILE A 264 -9.24 13.25 7.14
C ILE A 264 -8.82 14.13 5.96
N VAL A 265 -8.34 15.34 6.22
CA VAL A 265 -7.95 16.31 5.18
C VAL A 265 -6.77 15.79 4.37
N ASP A 266 -5.74 15.27 5.03
CA ASP A 266 -4.55 14.77 4.36
C ASP A 266 -4.87 13.52 3.52
N TYR A 267 -5.72 12.64 4.04
CA TYR A 267 -6.17 11.47 3.28
C TYR A 267 -7.05 11.86 2.09
N LEU A 268 -7.92 12.88 2.21
CA LEU A 268 -8.68 13.41 1.07
C LEU A 268 -7.75 13.99 0.00
N LYS A 269 -6.71 14.75 0.41
CA LYS A 269 -5.73 15.33 -0.51
C LYS A 269 -4.96 14.25 -1.28
N ILE A 270 -4.50 13.21 -0.60
CA ILE A 270 -3.53 12.26 -1.15
C ILE A 270 -4.19 11.06 -1.82
N TYR A 271 -5.29 10.53 -1.25
CA TYR A 271 -5.87 9.26 -1.66
C TYR A 271 -7.16 9.37 -2.45
N THR A 272 -7.64 10.59 -2.73
CA THR A 272 -8.90 10.78 -3.46
C THR A 272 -8.76 11.75 -4.62
N THR A 273 -9.79 11.82 -5.46
CA THR A 273 -9.89 12.79 -6.56
C THR A 273 -10.74 14.01 -6.20
N VAL A 274 -11.12 14.17 -4.93
CA VAL A 274 -11.94 15.32 -4.47
C VAL A 274 -11.21 16.63 -4.78
N PRO A 275 -11.86 17.61 -5.45
CA PRO A 275 -11.24 18.89 -5.78
C PRO A 275 -10.73 19.65 -4.55
N MET A 276 -9.57 20.30 -4.66
CA MET A 276 -8.95 21.04 -3.55
C MET A 276 -9.87 22.11 -2.94
N GLY A 277 -10.67 22.79 -3.78
CA GLY A 277 -11.65 23.76 -3.30
C GLY A 277 -12.76 23.14 -2.44
N GLU A 278 -13.15 21.88 -2.72
CA GLU A 278 -14.10 21.15 -1.90
C GLU A 278 -13.45 20.68 -0.59
N ILE A 279 -12.21 20.17 -0.66
CA ILE A 279 -11.43 19.79 0.54
C ILE A 279 -11.31 20.99 1.50
N SER A 280 -11.02 22.18 1.00
CA SER A 280 -10.93 23.38 1.83
C SER A 280 -12.27 23.78 2.50
N ARG A 281 -13.40 23.44 1.87
CA ARG A 281 -14.74 23.63 2.47
C ARG A 281 -15.03 22.58 3.55
N ILE A 282 -14.59 21.32 3.30
CA ILE A 282 -14.72 20.20 4.23
C ILE A 282 -13.92 20.49 5.50
N GLU A 283 -12.67 20.90 5.36
CA GLU A 283 -11.76 21.22 6.47
C GLU A 283 -12.39 22.14 7.52
N LYS A 284 -13.11 23.16 7.06
CA LYS A 284 -13.84 24.10 7.95
C LYS A 284 -15.03 23.48 8.68
N LYS A 285 -15.49 22.30 8.25
CA LYS A 285 -16.70 21.66 8.76
C LYS A 285 -16.45 20.33 9.47
N ILE A 286 -15.23 19.81 9.44
CA ILE A 286 -14.89 18.51 10.04
C ILE A 286 -15.26 18.47 11.51
N SER A 287 -14.89 19.50 12.28
CA SER A 287 -15.13 19.56 13.74
C SER A 287 -16.60 19.52 14.13
N SER A 288 -17.52 19.93 13.24
CA SER A 288 -18.96 19.90 13.51
C SER A 288 -19.60 18.52 13.33
N ASP A 289 -19.07 17.70 12.43
CA ASP A 289 -19.57 16.34 12.18
C ASP A 289 -18.44 15.45 11.60
N PRO A 290 -17.47 15.02 12.43
CA PRO A 290 -16.35 14.21 11.97
C PRO A 290 -16.80 12.88 11.34
N MET A 291 -17.85 12.27 11.87
CA MET A 291 -18.37 10.98 11.40
C MET A 291 -18.89 11.07 9.95
N LYS A 292 -19.55 12.15 9.60
CA LYS A 292 -20.00 12.42 8.22
C LYS A 292 -18.81 12.46 7.26
N TRP A 293 -17.77 13.19 7.62
CA TRP A 293 -16.61 13.40 6.75
C TRP A 293 -15.71 12.17 6.69
N LYS A 294 -15.70 11.36 7.73
CA LYS A 294 -15.06 10.05 7.72
C LYS A 294 -15.74 9.08 6.76
N LYS A 295 -17.07 9.03 6.77
CA LYS A 295 -17.85 8.24 5.78
C LYS A 295 -17.63 8.75 4.36
N PHE A 296 -17.59 10.08 4.18
CA PHE A 296 -17.28 10.69 2.89
C PHE A 296 -15.88 10.25 2.40
N LEU A 297 -14.86 10.38 3.24
CA LEU A 297 -13.50 9.91 2.94
C LEU A 297 -13.49 8.44 2.55
N ALA A 298 -14.15 7.58 3.33
CA ALA A 298 -14.21 6.15 3.06
C ALA A 298 -14.80 5.85 1.67
N ARG A 299 -15.88 6.54 1.31
CA ARG A 299 -16.50 6.43 -0.03
C ARG A 299 -15.53 6.86 -1.12
N GLU A 300 -14.88 8.01 -0.96
CA GLU A 300 -14.00 8.57 -1.99
C GLU A 300 -12.74 7.71 -2.17
N ILE A 301 -12.23 7.07 -1.11
CA ILE A 301 -11.18 6.04 -1.23
C ILE A 301 -11.69 4.83 -2.02
N LEU A 302 -12.88 4.31 -1.67
CA LEU A 302 -13.43 3.14 -2.34
C LEU A 302 -13.66 3.36 -3.84
N LYS A 303 -14.17 4.53 -4.24
CA LYS A 303 -14.41 4.87 -5.65
C LYS A 303 -13.17 4.74 -6.54
N ARG A 304 -11.97 4.79 -5.96
CA ARG A 304 -10.73 4.58 -6.71
C ARG A 304 -10.51 3.13 -7.13
N TYR A 305 -11.17 2.16 -6.46
CA TYR A 305 -10.88 0.73 -6.59
C TYR A 305 -12.12 -0.14 -6.82
N HIS A 306 -13.32 0.39 -6.59
CA HIS A 306 -14.59 -0.33 -6.67
C HIS A 306 -15.64 0.49 -7.41
N ASN A 307 -16.67 -0.19 -7.95
CA ASN A 307 -17.79 0.47 -8.61
C ASN A 307 -18.71 1.19 -7.61
N GLU A 308 -19.58 2.07 -8.11
CA GLU A 308 -20.48 2.87 -7.28
C GLU A 308 -21.49 2.04 -6.48
N VAL A 309 -21.89 0.88 -7.01
CA VAL A 309 -22.83 -0.02 -6.33
C VAL A 309 -22.21 -0.59 -5.08
N ASP A 310 -20.97 -1.08 -5.18
CA ASP A 310 -20.21 -1.59 -4.03
C ASP A 310 -20.03 -0.50 -2.97
N VAL A 311 -19.64 0.71 -3.40
CA VAL A 311 -19.43 1.85 -2.50
C VAL A 311 -20.71 2.18 -1.71
N LYS A 312 -21.86 2.19 -2.36
CA LYS A 312 -23.16 2.45 -1.73
C LYS A 312 -23.53 1.35 -0.76
N ASN A 313 -23.39 0.09 -1.17
CA ASN A 313 -23.71 -1.07 -0.35
C ASN A 313 -22.88 -1.09 0.93
N GLU A 314 -21.57 -0.80 0.85
CA GLU A 314 -20.71 -0.80 2.03
C GLU A 314 -21.01 0.35 2.99
N GLN A 315 -21.40 1.51 2.48
CA GLN A 315 -21.86 2.59 3.34
C GLN A 315 -23.17 2.22 4.06
N GLU A 316 -24.15 1.70 3.34
CA GLU A 316 -25.43 1.27 3.92
C GLU A 316 -25.23 0.15 4.95
N TRP A 317 -24.38 -0.82 4.62
CA TRP A 317 -24.02 -1.90 5.54
C TRP A 317 -23.39 -1.34 6.82
N PHE A 318 -22.43 -0.41 6.69
CA PHE A 318 -21.77 0.21 7.84
C PHE A 318 -22.79 0.98 8.72
N GLU A 319 -23.67 1.75 8.09
CA GLU A 319 -24.69 2.53 8.80
C GLU A 319 -25.68 1.63 9.53
N ASN A 320 -26.15 0.58 8.90
CA ASN A 320 -27.07 -0.38 9.52
C ASN A 320 -26.38 -1.10 10.69
N THR A 321 -25.16 -1.59 10.48
CA THR A 321 -24.44 -2.39 11.46
C THR A 321 -23.98 -1.60 12.69
N PHE A 322 -23.40 -0.40 12.47
CA PHE A 322 -22.74 0.34 13.54
C PHE A 322 -23.51 1.55 14.05
N SER A 323 -24.27 2.24 13.18
CA SER A 323 -25.05 3.41 13.59
C SER A 323 -26.42 3.01 14.10
N LYS A 324 -27.12 2.13 13.37
CA LYS A 324 -28.46 1.66 13.73
C LYS A 324 -28.45 0.38 14.57
N LYS A 325 -27.30 -0.30 14.70
CA LYS A 325 -27.12 -1.58 15.41
C LYS A 325 -28.03 -2.70 14.87
N ILE A 326 -28.40 -2.65 13.62
CA ILE A 326 -29.16 -3.70 12.95
C ILE A 326 -28.21 -4.83 12.60
N THR A 327 -28.59 -6.07 12.88
CA THR A 327 -27.83 -7.25 12.46
C THR A 327 -27.79 -7.31 10.94
N PRO A 328 -26.63 -7.47 10.30
CA PRO A 328 -26.58 -7.58 8.83
C PRO A 328 -27.33 -8.79 8.32
N ASP A 329 -28.00 -8.67 7.17
CA ASP A 329 -28.74 -9.78 6.56
C ASP A 329 -27.80 -10.85 5.95
N ASP A 330 -26.62 -10.46 5.52
CA ASP A 330 -25.63 -11.28 4.81
C ASP A 330 -24.53 -11.85 5.73
N ILE A 331 -24.89 -12.30 6.94
CA ILE A 331 -23.93 -12.90 7.86
C ILE A 331 -23.69 -14.38 7.51
N PRO A 332 -22.43 -14.87 7.69
CA PRO A 332 -22.09 -16.28 7.45
C PRO A 332 -22.97 -17.22 8.24
N VAL A 333 -23.29 -18.37 7.65
CA VAL A 333 -24.05 -19.43 8.30
C VAL A 333 -23.08 -20.50 8.79
N LEU A 334 -23.18 -20.87 10.06
CA LEU A 334 -22.50 -22.00 10.67
C LEU A 334 -23.44 -23.18 10.74
N GLU A 335 -23.17 -24.23 10.00
CA GLU A 335 -23.92 -25.48 10.06
C GLU A 335 -23.47 -26.33 11.24
N VAL A 336 -24.45 -26.80 12.02
CA VAL A 336 -24.24 -27.63 13.22
C VAL A 336 -25.24 -28.78 13.25
N CYS A 337 -24.79 -29.95 13.72
CA CYS A 337 -25.62 -31.15 13.82
C CYS A 337 -26.32 -31.26 15.19
N GLU A 338 -25.92 -30.46 16.16
CA GLU A 338 -26.44 -30.51 17.54
C GLU A 338 -27.10 -29.18 17.90
N SER A 339 -28.16 -29.25 18.70
CA SER A 339 -28.86 -28.05 19.20
C SER A 339 -28.30 -27.56 20.54
N GLN A 340 -27.51 -28.35 21.26
CA GLN A 340 -26.95 -27.97 22.55
C GLN A 340 -25.43 -27.82 22.48
N TRP A 341 -24.92 -26.63 22.84
CA TRP A 341 -23.52 -26.28 22.76
C TRP A 341 -23.01 -25.61 24.02
N VAL A 342 -21.71 -25.80 24.31
CA VAL A 342 -20.97 -24.87 25.19
C VAL A 342 -20.63 -23.63 24.36
N ALA A 343 -20.87 -22.46 24.90
CA ALA A 343 -20.79 -21.19 24.16
C ALA A 343 -19.42 -21.00 23.46
N ILE A 344 -18.31 -21.30 24.18
CA ILE A 344 -16.97 -21.19 23.58
C ILE A 344 -16.74 -22.17 22.44
N ASP A 345 -17.29 -23.40 22.52
CA ASP A 345 -17.06 -24.42 21.51
C ASP A 345 -17.80 -24.10 20.21
N LEU A 346 -19.00 -23.51 20.31
CA LEU A 346 -19.72 -23.00 19.14
C LEU A 346 -18.94 -21.87 18.45
N VAL A 347 -18.45 -20.90 19.22
CA VAL A 347 -17.64 -19.80 18.71
C VAL A 347 -16.31 -20.32 18.12
N LYS A 348 -15.68 -21.29 18.74
CA LYS A 348 -14.46 -21.93 18.27
C LYS A 348 -14.67 -22.68 16.93
N LYS A 349 -15.81 -23.37 16.78
CA LYS A 349 -16.17 -24.05 15.52
C LYS A 349 -16.27 -23.03 14.38
N TYR A 350 -16.87 -21.88 14.59
CA TYR A 350 -16.95 -20.81 13.59
C TYR A 350 -15.55 -20.29 13.18
N PHE A 351 -14.68 -20.03 14.14
CA PHE A 351 -13.34 -19.48 13.84
C PHE A 351 -12.35 -20.51 13.26
N ASN A 352 -12.68 -21.80 13.28
CA ASN A 352 -11.89 -22.88 12.69
C ASN A 352 -10.36 -22.72 12.88
N LYS A 353 -9.93 -22.59 14.14
CA LYS A 353 -8.53 -22.39 14.57
C LYS A 353 -7.89 -21.04 14.21
N SER A 354 -8.61 -20.11 13.57
CA SER A 354 -8.08 -18.76 13.28
C SER A 354 -7.92 -17.88 14.54
N LYS A 355 -8.49 -18.32 15.69
CA LYS A 355 -8.31 -17.70 17.00
C LYS A 355 -7.92 -18.75 18.05
N SER A 356 -7.01 -18.35 18.94
CA SER A 356 -6.60 -19.21 20.07
C SER A 356 -7.69 -19.29 21.15
N ASN A 357 -7.65 -20.36 21.96
CA ASN A 357 -8.57 -20.51 23.09
C ASN A 357 -8.48 -19.34 24.08
N SER A 358 -7.28 -18.81 24.31
CA SER A 358 -7.05 -17.68 25.20
C SER A 358 -7.69 -16.39 24.68
N GLU A 359 -7.60 -16.13 23.38
CA GLU A 359 -8.27 -14.99 22.74
C GLU A 359 -9.78 -15.10 22.84
N LEU A 360 -10.34 -16.27 22.60
CA LEU A 360 -11.78 -16.51 22.70
C LEU A 360 -12.27 -16.30 24.14
N ARG A 361 -11.62 -16.88 25.15
CA ARG A 361 -11.97 -16.68 26.55
C ARG A 361 -11.98 -15.20 26.93
N ARG A 362 -10.95 -14.46 26.53
CA ARG A 362 -10.87 -13.01 26.77
C ARG A 362 -12.05 -12.25 26.17
N LEU A 363 -12.58 -12.66 25.01
CA LEU A 363 -13.76 -12.03 24.41
C LEU A 363 -15.02 -12.24 25.25
N PHE A 364 -15.19 -13.43 25.86
CA PHE A 364 -16.29 -13.69 26.80
C PHE A 364 -16.16 -12.86 28.06
N GLU A 365 -14.99 -12.85 28.70
CA GLU A 365 -14.70 -12.07 29.89
C GLU A 365 -14.92 -10.56 29.68
N GLN A 366 -14.65 -10.05 28.51
CA GLN A 366 -14.91 -8.66 28.14
C GLN A 366 -16.39 -8.38 27.79
N GLY A 367 -17.28 -9.37 27.89
CA GLY A 367 -18.68 -9.25 27.49
C GLY A 367 -18.88 -8.91 26.01
N ALA A 368 -17.91 -9.34 25.18
CA ALA A 368 -17.93 -9.08 23.75
C ALA A 368 -18.65 -10.19 22.94
N VAL A 369 -19.23 -11.17 23.58
CA VAL A 369 -20.03 -12.24 22.95
C VAL A 369 -21.50 -12.09 23.31
N SER A 370 -22.37 -12.15 22.30
CA SER A 370 -23.83 -12.19 22.53
C SER A 370 -24.49 -13.24 21.63
N PHE A 371 -25.57 -13.78 22.13
CA PHE A 371 -26.46 -14.74 21.49
C PHE A 371 -27.87 -14.12 21.44
N ASN A 372 -28.40 -13.89 20.25
CA ASN A 372 -29.65 -13.17 20.03
C ASN A 372 -29.76 -11.92 20.92
N ASP A 373 -28.74 -11.03 20.84
CA ASP A 373 -28.58 -9.79 21.62
C ASP A 373 -28.39 -9.97 23.14
N ARG A 374 -28.56 -11.17 23.72
CA ARG A 374 -28.21 -11.48 25.10
C ARG A 374 -26.71 -11.69 25.25
N LYS A 375 -26.05 -10.90 26.10
CA LYS A 375 -24.62 -11.06 26.40
C LYS A 375 -24.35 -12.37 27.12
N ILE A 376 -23.30 -13.07 26.71
CA ILE A 376 -22.76 -14.26 27.36
C ILE A 376 -21.38 -13.89 27.93
N SER A 377 -21.25 -13.95 29.25
CA SER A 377 -19.99 -13.67 29.92
C SER A 377 -19.26 -14.95 30.36
N ALA A 378 -20.00 -16.02 30.62
CA ALA A 378 -19.43 -17.31 30.98
C ALA A 378 -19.13 -18.10 29.70
N PHE A 379 -17.85 -18.36 29.42
CA PHE A 379 -17.41 -19.08 28.22
C PHE A 379 -17.87 -20.55 28.21
N ASP A 380 -18.15 -21.13 29.37
CA ASP A 380 -18.61 -22.50 29.60
C ASP A 380 -20.15 -22.62 29.70
N GLU A 381 -20.89 -21.52 29.49
CA GLU A 381 -22.34 -21.51 29.49
C GLU A 381 -22.89 -22.46 28.42
N LYS A 382 -23.85 -23.30 28.80
CA LYS A 382 -24.60 -24.14 27.86
C LYS A 382 -25.70 -23.34 27.22
N ILE A 383 -25.70 -23.30 25.89
CA ILE A 383 -26.67 -22.62 25.06
C ILE A 383 -27.42 -23.61 24.17
N ASN A 384 -28.74 -23.44 24.03
CA ASN A 384 -29.51 -24.16 23.05
C ASN A 384 -29.64 -23.29 21.79
N VAL A 385 -29.24 -23.82 20.66
CA VAL A 385 -29.29 -23.14 19.36
C VAL A 385 -30.38 -23.72 18.47
N VAL A 386 -31.07 -22.84 17.78
CA VAL A 386 -31.99 -23.19 16.72
C VAL A 386 -31.56 -22.51 15.43
N SER A 387 -32.09 -22.98 14.29
CA SER A 387 -31.77 -22.34 13.00
C SER A 387 -32.20 -20.89 13.02
N GLU A 388 -31.40 -20.02 12.40
CA GLU A 388 -31.50 -18.55 12.35
C GLU A 388 -31.04 -17.82 13.61
N ASP A 389 -30.60 -18.53 14.69
CA ASP A 389 -29.99 -17.86 15.83
C ASP A 389 -28.73 -17.10 15.43
N VAL A 390 -28.57 -15.89 15.96
CA VAL A 390 -27.47 -14.99 15.65
C VAL A 390 -26.50 -14.90 16.80
N ILE A 391 -25.25 -15.19 16.52
CA ILE A 391 -24.13 -15.02 17.43
C ILE A 391 -23.27 -13.83 16.98
N LYS A 392 -23.04 -12.90 17.90
CA LYS A 392 -22.11 -11.79 17.71
C LYS A 392 -20.86 -12.00 18.56
N VAL A 393 -19.68 -11.85 17.95
CA VAL A 393 -18.39 -11.99 18.62
C VAL A 393 -17.54 -10.76 18.37
N GLY A 394 -17.31 -9.97 19.39
CA GLY A 394 -16.63 -8.69 19.27
C GLY A 394 -17.47 -7.63 18.55
N LYS A 395 -16.78 -6.67 17.92
CA LYS A 395 -17.47 -5.52 17.28
C LYS A 395 -17.87 -5.79 15.83
N ARG A 396 -17.35 -6.85 15.19
CA ARG A 396 -17.39 -6.99 13.73
C ARG A 396 -17.77 -8.37 13.22
N THR A 397 -17.85 -9.37 14.04
CA THR A 397 -18.13 -10.74 13.64
C THR A 397 -19.53 -11.13 14.08
N TRP A 398 -20.34 -11.53 13.10
CA TRP A 398 -21.65 -12.15 13.33
C TRP A 398 -21.68 -13.44 12.51
N PHE A 399 -22.43 -14.41 12.99
CA PHE A 399 -22.80 -15.57 12.21
C PHE A 399 -24.17 -16.09 12.66
N LYS A 400 -24.90 -16.66 11.73
CA LYS A 400 -26.13 -17.39 12.00
C LYS A 400 -25.82 -18.86 12.20
N VAL A 401 -26.63 -19.53 13.00
CA VAL A 401 -26.58 -20.98 13.14
C VAL A 401 -27.65 -21.61 12.27
N ARG A 402 -27.30 -22.69 11.57
CA ARG A 402 -28.26 -23.59 10.93
C ARG A 402 -28.09 -24.96 11.55
N VAL A 403 -29.13 -25.46 12.23
CA VAL A 403 -29.15 -26.81 12.77
C VAL A 403 -29.61 -27.75 11.67
N GLU A 404 -28.73 -28.69 11.26
CA GLU A 404 -29.13 -29.75 10.33
C GLU A 404 -30.16 -30.62 11.00
N GLY A 405 -31.38 -30.67 10.46
CA GLY A 405 -32.46 -31.52 10.92
C GLY A 405 -32.06 -33.00 10.78
N LYS A 406 -32.36 -33.79 11.82
CA LYS A 406 -32.34 -35.24 11.74
C LYS A 406 -33.43 -35.73 10.79
#